data_27ad56c58c3bf80a67e04396b037872a
#
_entry.id   27ad56c58c3bf80a67e04396b037872a
#
_cell.length_a   1.000
_cell.length_b   1.000
_cell.length_c   1.000
_cell.angle_alpha   90.00
_cell.angle_beta   90.00
_cell.angle_gamma   90.00
#
_symmetry.space_group_name_H-M   'P 1'
#
loop_
_entity.id
_entity.type
_entity.pdbx_description
1 polymer ?
#
loop_
_entity_poly.entity_id
_entity_poly.type
_entity_poly.pdbx_seq_one_letter_code
_entity_poly.pdbx_strand_id
1 'polypeptide(L)'
;MKELKTITQSKLYAWEQNRNMQNVFKTENLESYILQHYKGFWSGFKSKVSSKDLVSFTKAWVQYCNNYWNIFYKSLVDEKGCTEEQATKIANKFRGNVGEILAEYILTEFGSYIDKTTYDPVDPSNERFVDAFAQSKDGVDVNIQVKNFSGELDYLAFYKLAMEGLVYLYKNPDKAEGFLKRPRQVLLTFTNTVFSKNEADYRLAVNVIGPSEIDNFFSNKDYDAWIDACDCILDNLENVK
;
A
#
# COMPACT_ATOMS: atom_id res chain seq x y z
N MET A 1 -0.21 -5.23 -20.70
CA MET A 1 0.38 -4.81 -19.43
C MET A 1 -0.30 -3.53 -19.01
N LYS A 2 -0.75 -3.47 -17.76
CA LYS A 2 -1.42 -2.30 -17.23
C LYS A 2 -0.37 -1.34 -16.69
N GLU A 3 -0.46 -0.09 -17.10
CA GLU A 3 0.38 0.95 -16.51
C GLU A 3 -0.07 1.20 -15.06
N LEU A 4 0.74 0.80 -14.09
CA LEU A 4 0.65 1.26 -12.69
C LEU A 4 1.18 2.70 -12.60
N LYS A 5 0.70 3.57 -13.49
CA LYS A 5 1.30 4.88 -13.79
C LYS A 5 1.34 5.84 -12.64
N THR A 6 0.42 5.69 -11.73
CA THR A 6 0.06 6.79 -10.85
C THR A 6 0.76 6.73 -9.49
N ILE A 7 0.89 5.54 -8.92
CA ILE A 7 1.45 5.43 -7.56
C ILE A 7 2.93 5.79 -7.53
N THR A 8 3.72 5.28 -8.48
CA THR A 8 5.17 5.48 -8.41
C THR A 8 5.53 6.94 -8.57
N GLN A 9 4.92 7.65 -9.53
CA GLN A 9 5.17 9.09 -9.72
C GLN A 9 4.66 9.92 -8.54
N SER A 10 3.45 9.66 -8.04
CA SER A 10 2.92 10.39 -6.88
C SER A 10 3.72 10.11 -5.61
N LYS A 11 4.24 8.89 -5.44
CA LYS A 11 5.09 8.54 -4.30
C LYS A 11 6.48 9.14 -4.40
N LEU A 12 7.07 9.23 -5.59
CA LEU A 12 8.34 9.95 -5.80
C LEU A 12 8.16 11.43 -5.48
N TYR A 13 7.12 12.05 -6.02
CA TYR A 13 6.79 13.45 -5.72
C TYR A 13 6.60 13.70 -4.20
N ALA A 14 5.92 12.78 -3.51
CA ALA A 14 5.76 12.85 -2.06
C ALA A 14 7.09 12.81 -1.28
N TRP A 15 8.10 12.14 -1.82
CA TRP A 15 9.44 12.15 -1.25
C TRP A 15 10.12 13.49 -1.42
N GLU A 16 10.01 14.12 -2.58
CA GLU A 16 10.58 15.45 -2.86
C GLU A 16 9.99 16.53 -1.95
N GLN A 17 8.69 16.46 -1.65
CA GLN A 17 8.01 17.40 -0.76
C GLN A 17 8.29 17.14 0.73
N ASN A 18 8.95 16.04 1.09
CA ASN A 18 9.25 15.75 2.47
C ASN A 18 10.45 16.57 2.96
N ARG A 19 10.21 17.58 3.82
CA ARG A 19 11.26 18.48 4.35
C ARG A 19 12.42 17.73 5.03
N ASN A 20 12.16 16.60 5.67
CA ASN A 20 13.21 15.77 6.28
C ASN A 20 14.15 15.22 5.22
N MET A 21 13.58 14.77 4.10
CA MET A 21 14.36 14.25 2.98
C MET A 21 15.16 15.36 2.27
N GLN A 22 14.56 16.53 2.03
CA GLN A 22 15.24 17.68 1.43
C GLN A 22 16.47 18.11 2.24
N ASN A 23 16.41 17.99 3.58
CA ASN A 23 17.56 18.33 4.43
C ASN A 23 18.68 17.30 4.36
N VAL A 24 18.38 16.02 4.17
CA VAL A 24 19.33 14.90 4.11
C VAL A 24 20.00 14.80 2.74
N PHE A 25 19.24 15.06 1.67
CA PHE A 25 19.68 14.85 0.27
C PHE A 25 19.93 16.16 -0.49
N LYS A 26 20.42 17.17 0.17
CA LYS A 26 20.66 18.52 -0.43
C LYS A 26 21.50 18.52 -1.71
N THR A 27 22.32 17.52 -1.94
CA THR A 27 23.29 17.44 -3.03
C THR A 27 23.11 16.23 -3.96
N GLU A 28 22.19 15.34 -3.68
CA GLU A 28 21.94 14.11 -4.45
C GLU A 28 20.59 14.12 -5.11
N ASN A 29 20.47 13.40 -6.21
CA ASN A 29 19.18 13.12 -6.83
C ASN A 29 18.40 12.13 -5.94
N LEU A 30 17.55 12.65 -5.06
CA LEU A 30 16.70 11.89 -4.15
C LEU A 30 15.82 10.88 -4.89
N GLU A 31 15.26 11.32 -6.01
CA GLU A 31 14.39 10.49 -6.84
C GLU A 31 15.12 9.23 -7.30
N SER A 32 16.32 9.39 -7.84
CA SER A 32 17.15 8.27 -8.29
C SER A 32 17.50 7.29 -7.15
N TYR A 33 17.83 7.82 -5.98
CA TYR A 33 18.12 7.01 -4.80
C TYR A 33 16.91 6.18 -4.36
N ILE A 34 15.74 6.81 -4.22
CA ILE A 34 14.51 6.12 -3.83
C ILE A 34 14.08 5.11 -4.90
N LEU A 35 14.16 5.46 -6.18
CA LEU A 35 13.84 4.55 -7.28
C LEU A 35 14.74 3.31 -7.28
N GLN A 36 16.05 3.50 -7.01
CA GLN A 36 16.99 2.38 -6.88
C GLN A 36 16.60 1.44 -5.73
N HIS A 37 16.17 1.99 -4.60
CA HIS A 37 15.68 1.17 -3.48
C HIS A 37 14.38 0.45 -3.81
N TYR A 38 13.43 1.06 -4.53
CA TYR A 38 12.24 0.35 -5.01
C TYR A 38 12.61 -0.81 -5.94
N LYS A 39 13.47 -0.59 -6.93
CA LYS A 39 13.93 -1.65 -7.82
C LYS A 39 14.64 -2.78 -7.05
N GLY A 40 15.53 -2.43 -6.14
CA GLY A 40 16.21 -3.39 -5.26
C GLY A 40 15.26 -4.20 -4.40
N PHE A 41 14.25 -3.54 -3.82
CA PHE A 41 13.22 -4.20 -3.02
C PHE A 41 12.45 -5.25 -3.85
N TRP A 42 11.90 -4.87 -4.99
CA TRP A 42 11.07 -5.75 -5.81
C TRP A 42 11.87 -6.88 -6.46
N SER A 43 13.09 -6.62 -6.95
CA SER A 43 13.99 -7.66 -7.47
C SER A 43 14.36 -8.68 -6.39
N GLY A 44 14.66 -8.21 -5.19
CA GLY A 44 14.98 -9.09 -4.07
C GLY A 44 13.76 -9.88 -3.59
N PHE A 45 12.57 -9.30 -3.57
CA PHE A 45 11.35 -10.01 -3.23
C PHE A 45 11.02 -11.08 -4.29
N LYS A 46 11.13 -10.75 -5.57
CA LYS A 46 10.99 -11.73 -6.67
C LYS A 46 11.92 -12.93 -6.49
N SER A 47 13.20 -12.67 -6.22
CA SER A 47 14.19 -13.74 -5.94
C SER A 47 13.79 -14.59 -4.74
N LYS A 48 13.25 -13.97 -3.68
CA LYS A 48 12.76 -14.68 -2.48
C LYS A 48 11.59 -15.60 -2.77
N VAL A 49 10.58 -15.12 -3.51
CA VAL A 49 9.38 -15.91 -3.81
C VAL A 49 9.67 -17.04 -4.82
N SER A 50 10.70 -16.90 -5.63
CA SER A 50 11.12 -17.94 -6.58
C SER A 50 11.71 -19.20 -5.91
N SER A 51 11.96 -19.18 -4.60
CA SER A 51 12.55 -20.31 -3.88
C SER A 51 11.62 -21.51 -3.69
N LYS A 52 10.34 -21.39 -3.95
CA LYS A 52 9.29 -22.44 -3.85
C LYS A 52 9.10 -23.09 -2.46
N ASP A 53 9.82 -22.61 -1.46
CA ASP A 53 9.73 -23.11 -0.07
C ASP A 53 8.68 -22.36 0.77
N LEU A 54 8.00 -21.39 0.16
CA LEU A 54 7.07 -20.51 0.84
C LEU A 54 5.67 -21.12 0.87
N VAL A 55 5.02 -21.04 2.02
CA VAL A 55 3.67 -21.57 2.23
C VAL A 55 2.58 -20.49 2.21
N SER A 56 2.95 -19.20 2.32
CA SER A 56 2.03 -18.07 2.37
C SER A 56 2.71 -16.84 1.81
N PHE A 57 2.04 -16.19 0.87
CA PHE A 57 2.50 -14.94 0.28
C PHE A 57 2.64 -13.85 1.34
N THR A 58 1.61 -13.66 2.16
CA THR A 58 1.59 -12.60 3.17
C THR A 58 2.67 -12.77 4.23
N LYS A 59 2.95 -14.00 4.67
CA LYS A 59 4.07 -14.26 5.58
C LYS A 59 5.41 -13.92 4.95
N ALA A 60 5.63 -14.34 3.70
CA ALA A 60 6.84 -14.02 2.95
C ALA A 60 7.00 -12.50 2.78
N TRP A 61 5.91 -11.81 2.42
CA TRP A 61 5.85 -10.37 2.25
C TRP A 61 6.23 -9.63 3.54
N VAL A 62 5.55 -9.91 4.65
CA VAL A 62 5.81 -9.23 5.94
C VAL A 62 7.24 -9.47 6.42
N GLN A 63 7.73 -10.70 6.31
CA GLN A 63 9.11 -11.01 6.67
C GLN A 63 10.12 -10.26 5.80
N TYR A 64 9.88 -10.20 4.49
CA TYR A 64 10.75 -9.50 3.57
C TYR A 64 10.73 -7.99 3.81
N CYS A 65 9.55 -7.38 3.99
CA CYS A 65 9.42 -5.98 4.34
C CYS A 65 10.20 -5.61 5.61
N ASN A 66 10.13 -6.45 6.65
CA ASN A 66 10.88 -6.22 7.90
C ASN A 66 12.40 -6.29 7.69
N ASN A 67 12.87 -7.27 6.92
CA ASN A 67 14.28 -7.41 6.60
C ASN A 67 14.80 -6.24 5.78
N TYR A 68 14.05 -5.84 4.75
CA TYR A 68 14.43 -4.73 3.89
C TYR A 68 14.35 -3.38 4.62
N TRP A 69 13.40 -3.21 5.52
CA TRP A 69 13.33 -2.04 6.39
C TRP A 69 14.63 -1.83 7.15
N ASN A 70 15.20 -2.90 7.72
CA ASN A 70 16.48 -2.83 8.44
C ASN A 70 17.65 -2.47 7.50
N ILE A 71 17.66 -3.00 6.28
CA ILE A 71 18.69 -2.69 5.26
C ILE A 71 18.60 -1.22 4.90
N PHE A 72 17.41 -0.74 4.58
CA PHE A 72 17.18 0.65 4.17
C PHE A 72 17.45 1.63 5.32
N TYR A 73 17.00 1.31 6.54
CA TYR A 73 17.28 2.09 7.74
C TYR A 73 18.80 2.26 7.96
N LYS A 74 19.58 1.17 7.88
CA LYS A 74 21.03 1.23 8.02
C LYS A 74 21.70 2.07 6.94
N SER A 75 21.29 1.91 5.69
CA SER A 75 21.81 2.73 4.58
C SER A 75 21.56 4.23 4.83
N LEU A 76 20.38 4.60 5.37
CA LEU A 76 20.08 5.97 5.72
C LEU A 76 20.98 6.52 6.85
N VAL A 77 21.25 5.72 7.86
CA VAL A 77 22.11 6.13 8.98
C VAL A 77 23.60 6.15 8.56
N ASP A 78 24.08 5.04 8.00
CA ASP A 78 25.51 4.81 7.79
C ASP A 78 26.05 5.54 6.55
N GLU A 79 25.25 5.62 5.47
CA GLU A 79 25.67 6.18 4.20
C GLU A 79 25.20 7.63 4.00
N LYS A 80 24.02 7.97 4.52
CA LYS A 80 23.41 9.29 4.34
C LYS A 80 23.48 10.18 5.57
N GLY A 81 23.97 9.67 6.69
CA GLY A 81 24.14 10.44 7.94
C GLY A 81 22.81 10.90 8.57
N CYS A 82 21.71 10.19 8.32
CA CYS A 82 20.44 10.46 8.98
C CYS A 82 20.53 10.20 10.48
N THR A 83 19.85 11.02 11.27
CA THR A 83 19.59 10.64 12.66
C THR A 83 18.68 9.41 12.70
N GLU A 84 18.71 8.66 13.80
CA GLU A 84 17.85 7.47 13.99
C GLU A 84 16.36 7.82 13.81
N GLU A 85 15.92 8.96 14.30
CA GLU A 85 14.54 9.41 14.16
C GLU A 85 14.18 9.68 12.69
N GLN A 86 15.06 10.36 11.95
CA GLN A 86 14.87 10.61 10.52
C GLN A 86 14.85 9.31 9.73
N ALA A 87 15.82 8.43 9.95
CA ALA A 87 15.90 7.14 9.28
C ALA A 87 14.67 6.28 9.55
N THR A 88 14.17 6.25 10.79
CA THR A 88 12.94 5.53 11.16
C THR A 88 11.72 6.07 10.40
N LYS A 89 11.53 7.38 10.35
CA LYS A 89 10.41 8.00 9.63
C LYS A 89 10.46 7.69 8.13
N ILE A 90 11.65 7.79 7.53
CA ILE A 90 11.86 7.53 6.10
C ILE A 90 11.63 6.04 5.79
N ALA A 91 12.22 5.15 6.57
CA ALA A 91 12.07 3.71 6.37
C ALA A 91 10.61 3.25 6.56
N ASN A 92 9.87 3.81 7.52
CA ASN A 92 8.45 3.54 7.70
C ASN A 92 7.62 4.02 6.51
N LYS A 93 7.92 5.21 5.97
CA LYS A 93 7.25 5.72 4.76
C LYS A 93 7.52 4.82 3.54
N PHE A 94 8.78 4.42 3.33
CA PHE A 94 9.14 3.48 2.26
C PHE A 94 8.33 2.18 2.36
N ARG A 95 8.28 1.59 3.56
CA ARG A 95 7.50 0.38 3.83
C ARG A 95 6.00 0.56 3.57
N GLY A 96 5.43 1.71 3.94
CA GLY A 96 4.04 2.05 3.59
C GLY A 96 3.85 2.08 2.07
N ASN A 97 4.71 2.80 1.38
CA ASN A 97 4.63 2.99 -0.08
C ASN A 97 4.73 1.65 -0.85
N VAL A 98 5.64 0.74 -0.49
CA VAL A 98 5.70 -0.56 -1.18
C VAL A 98 4.44 -1.41 -0.93
N GLY A 99 3.83 -1.29 0.25
CA GLY A 99 2.55 -1.91 0.56
C GLY A 99 1.41 -1.35 -0.30
N GLU A 100 1.37 -0.04 -0.52
CA GLU A 100 0.37 0.60 -1.38
C GLU A 100 0.55 0.22 -2.85
N ILE A 101 1.79 0.11 -3.35
CA ILE A 101 2.07 -0.37 -4.72
C ILE A 101 1.55 -1.81 -4.91
N LEU A 102 1.83 -2.70 -3.95
CA LEU A 102 1.31 -4.06 -4.00
C LEU A 102 -0.22 -4.10 -3.89
N ALA A 103 -0.81 -3.25 -3.03
CA ALA A 103 -2.26 -3.16 -2.88
C ALA A 103 -2.95 -2.71 -4.18
N GLU A 104 -2.38 -1.74 -4.90
CA GLU A 104 -2.89 -1.36 -6.23
C GLU A 104 -2.91 -2.56 -7.17
N TYR A 105 -1.80 -3.31 -7.24
CA TYR A 105 -1.74 -4.50 -8.08
C TYR A 105 -2.82 -5.52 -7.69
N ILE A 106 -2.93 -5.87 -6.40
CA ILE A 106 -3.92 -6.83 -5.90
C ILE A 106 -5.34 -6.37 -6.25
N LEU A 107 -5.68 -5.14 -5.95
CA LEU A 107 -7.03 -4.61 -6.12
C LEU A 107 -7.41 -4.45 -7.59
N THR A 108 -6.46 -4.15 -8.46
CA THR A 108 -6.73 -3.93 -9.89
C THR A 108 -6.65 -5.21 -10.73
N GLU A 109 -5.77 -6.15 -10.41
CA GLU A 109 -5.61 -7.38 -11.19
C GLU A 109 -6.49 -8.52 -10.65
N PHE A 110 -6.57 -8.70 -9.35
CA PHE A 110 -7.29 -9.79 -8.69
C PHE A 110 -8.58 -9.35 -7.99
N GLY A 111 -8.75 -8.04 -7.75
CA GLY A 111 -9.94 -7.54 -7.05
C GLY A 111 -11.19 -7.61 -7.90
N SER A 112 -12.26 -8.18 -7.35
CA SER A 112 -13.60 -8.06 -7.90
C SER A 112 -14.24 -6.70 -7.63
N TYR A 113 -13.59 -5.86 -6.84
CA TYR A 113 -14.14 -4.63 -6.28
C TYR A 113 -13.88 -3.37 -7.11
N ILE A 114 -12.82 -3.36 -7.94
CA ILE A 114 -12.29 -2.12 -8.54
C ILE A 114 -12.26 -2.25 -10.07
N ASP A 115 -12.72 -1.21 -10.75
CA ASP A 115 -12.47 -1.04 -12.18
C ASP A 115 -10.99 -0.69 -12.37
N LYS A 116 -10.32 -1.40 -13.29
CA LYS A 116 -8.89 -1.26 -13.57
C LYS A 116 -8.48 0.16 -13.99
N THR A 117 -9.41 0.98 -14.43
CA THR A 117 -9.14 2.32 -14.98
C THR A 117 -9.30 3.45 -13.97
N THR A 118 -9.86 3.18 -12.79
CA THR A 118 -10.34 4.21 -11.88
C THR A 118 -9.64 4.28 -10.52
N TYR A 119 -8.56 3.50 -10.32
CA TYR A 119 -7.75 3.63 -9.11
C TYR A 119 -6.99 4.96 -9.13
N ASP A 120 -7.29 5.83 -8.17
CA ASP A 120 -6.71 7.16 -8.04
C ASP A 120 -6.03 7.29 -6.65
N PRO A 121 -4.69 7.31 -6.59
CA PRO A 121 -3.98 7.48 -5.32
C PRO A 121 -4.23 8.88 -4.77
N VAL A 122 -4.39 8.96 -3.46
CA VAL A 122 -4.53 10.25 -2.78
C VAL A 122 -3.21 10.99 -2.80
N ASP A 123 -3.25 12.25 -3.16
CA ASP A 123 -2.10 13.15 -3.03
C ASP A 123 -1.67 13.17 -1.55
N PRO A 124 -0.41 12.80 -1.25
CA PRO A 124 0.10 12.77 0.12
C PRO A 124 0.13 14.14 0.82
N SER A 125 -0.02 15.24 0.08
CA SER A 125 -0.17 16.58 0.67
C SER A 125 -1.57 16.80 1.26
N ASN A 126 -2.55 15.98 0.88
CA ASN A 126 -3.89 16.01 1.44
C ASN A 126 -3.93 15.14 2.71
N GLU A 127 -4.18 15.76 3.85
CA GLU A 127 -4.39 15.07 5.13
C GLU A 127 -5.73 14.30 5.12
N ARG A 128 -5.76 13.16 4.43
CA ARG A 128 -6.92 12.28 4.34
C ARG A 128 -6.70 10.98 5.10
N PHE A 129 -7.79 10.32 5.43
CA PHE A 129 -7.77 9.03 6.14
C PHE A 129 -7.76 7.83 5.18
N VAL A 130 -7.60 8.06 3.90
CA VAL A 130 -7.54 7.04 2.84
C VAL A 130 -6.27 7.18 2.03
N ASP A 131 -5.80 6.08 1.49
CA ASP A 131 -4.59 6.04 0.65
C ASP A 131 -4.95 6.12 -0.85
N ALA A 132 -6.18 5.74 -1.22
CA ALA A 132 -6.68 5.84 -2.59
C ALA A 132 -8.20 5.90 -2.67
N PHE A 133 -8.68 6.42 -3.81
CA PHE A 133 -10.06 6.34 -4.26
C PHE A 133 -10.13 5.44 -5.48
N ALA A 134 -11.26 4.76 -5.64
CA ALA A 134 -11.53 3.97 -6.82
C ALA A 134 -13.02 3.89 -7.08
N GLN A 135 -13.39 3.30 -8.23
CA GLN A 135 -14.77 2.94 -8.52
C GLN A 135 -14.84 1.42 -8.71
N SER A 136 -15.82 0.79 -8.10
CA SER A 136 -16.07 -0.62 -8.30
C SER A 136 -16.68 -0.89 -9.67
N LYS A 137 -16.64 -2.15 -10.13
CA LYS A 137 -17.19 -2.56 -11.43
C LYS A 137 -18.68 -2.24 -11.63
N ASP A 138 -19.42 -2.12 -10.53
CA ASP A 138 -20.84 -1.74 -10.49
C ASP A 138 -21.04 -0.22 -10.32
N GLY A 139 -19.99 0.58 -10.47
CA GLY A 139 -20.04 2.04 -10.47
C GLY A 139 -20.15 2.68 -9.09
N VAL A 140 -19.90 1.92 -8.01
CA VAL A 140 -19.91 2.45 -6.64
C VAL A 140 -18.54 2.97 -6.27
N ASP A 141 -18.48 4.17 -5.68
CA ASP A 141 -17.24 4.76 -5.18
C ASP A 141 -16.64 3.91 -4.05
N VAL A 142 -15.30 3.82 -4.01
CA VAL A 142 -14.55 3.02 -3.05
C VAL A 142 -13.46 3.85 -2.41
N ASN A 143 -13.46 3.91 -1.08
CA ASN A 143 -12.37 4.48 -0.28
C ASN A 143 -11.45 3.36 0.19
N ILE A 144 -10.14 3.51 -0.02
CA ILE A 144 -9.16 2.47 0.24
C ILE A 144 -8.15 2.96 1.25
N GLN A 145 -7.92 2.15 2.29
CA GLN A 145 -6.82 2.30 3.24
C GLN A 145 -5.95 1.06 3.18
N VAL A 146 -4.64 1.26 3.11
CA VAL A 146 -3.66 0.17 3.10
C VAL A 146 -2.84 0.19 4.39
N LYS A 147 -2.62 -0.97 4.99
CA LYS A 147 -1.78 -1.13 6.18
C LYS A 147 -0.70 -2.19 5.94
N ASN A 148 0.54 -1.72 5.87
CA ASN A 148 1.73 -2.55 5.67
C ASN A 148 2.75 -2.32 6.80
N PHE A 149 2.56 -2.97 7.94
CA PHE A 149 3.47 -2.91 9.09
C PHE A 149 3.57 -4.28 9.78
N SER A 150 4.55 -4.42 10.67
CA SER A 150 4.68 -5.60 11.53
C SER A 150 4.00 -5.32 12.86
N GLY A 151 3.03 -6.11 13.20
CA GLY A 151 2.26 -5.97 14.43
C GLY A 151 0.79 -6.18 14.19
N GLU A 152 0.02 -5.95 15.22
CA GLU A 152 -1.43 -6.12 15.19
C GLU A 152 -2.09 -4.80 14.81
N LEU A 153 -3.09 -4.86 13.96
CA LEU A 153 -3.86 -3.69 13.56
C LEU A 153 -4.95 -3.42 14.59
N ASP A 154 -4.93 -2.25 15.17
CA ASP A 154 -5.95 -1.80 16.11
C ASP A 154 -7.20 -1.23 15.41
N TYR A 155 -8.24 -0.93 16.19
CA TYR A 155 -9.50 -0.37 15.70
C TYR A 155 -9.36 1.03 15.08
N LEU A 156 -8.27 1.75 15.35
CA LEU A 156 -8.10 3.15 14.90
C LEU A 156 -8.11 3.27 13.37
N ALA A 157 -7.54 2.27 12.67
CA ALA A 157 -7.55 2.24 11.21
C ALA A 157 -8.98 2.17 10.65
N PHE A 158 -9.84 1.38 11.29
CA PHE A 158 -11.26 1.26 10.93
C PHE A 158 -12.03 2.55 11.21
N TYR A 159 -11.80 3.11 12.40
CA TYR A 159 -12.45 4.37 12.78
C TYR A 159 -12.13 5.48 11.79
N LYS A 160 -10.87 5.63 11.42
CA LYS A 160 -10.45 6.64 10.43
C LYS A 160 -11.13 6.43 9.08
N LEU A 161 -11.17 5.19 8.58
CA LEU A 161 -11.81 4.87 7.31
C LEU A 161 -13.33 5.09 7.36
N ALA A 162 -13.99 4.72 8.47
CA ALA A 162 -15.41 4.99 8.66
C ALA A 162 -15.70 6.50 8.71
N MET A 163 -14.85 7.28 9.37
CA MET A 163 -14.97 8.74 9.41
C MET A 163 -14.82 9.37 8.02
N GLU A 164 -13.91 8.88 7.18
CA GLU A 164 -13.79 9.37 5.80
C GLU A 164 -15.09 9.11 5.01
N GLY A 165 -15.70 7.94 5.20
CA GLY A 165 -17.02 7.64 4.62
C GLY A 165 -18.10 8.64 5.03
N LEU A 166 -18.14 9.05 6.29
CA LEU A 166 -19.08 10.08 6.78
C LEU A 166 -18.78 11.45 6.18
N VAL A 167 -17.53 11.85 6.11
CA VAL A 167 -17.10 13.13 5.49
C VAL A 167 -17.48 13.15 4.00
N TYR A 168 -17.29 12.01 3.30
CA TYR A 168 -17.70 11.88 1.91
C TYR A 168 -19.20 12.11 1.75
N LEU A 169 -20.04 11.47 2.56
CA LEU A 169 -21.48 11.63 2.52
C LEU A 169 -21.94 13.05 2.85
N TYR A 170 -21.27 13.71 3.79
CA TYR A 170 -21.53 15.12 4.11
C TYR A 170 -21.27 16.05 2.92
N LYS A 171 -20.19 15.78 2.16
CA LYS A 171 -19.84 16.54 0.95
C LYS A 171 -20.67 16.20 -0.27
N ASN A 172 -21.30 15.03 -0.29
CA ASN A 172 -22.09 14.49 -1.40
C ASN A 172 -23.45 13.99 -0.89
N PRO A 173 -24.36 14.90 -0.48
CA PRO A 173 -25.62 14.52 0.15
C PRO A 173 -26.54 13.68 -0.74
N ASP A 174 -26.43 13.82 -2.06
CA ASP A 174 -27.12 12.99 -3.05
C ASP A 174 -26.74 11.51 -2.99
N LYS A 175 -25.51 11.21 -2.54
CA LYS A 175 -25.01 9.85 -2.32
C LYS A 175 -25.48 9.23 -0.98
N ALA A 176 -26.05 10.05 -0.10
CA ALA A 176 -26.61 9.57 1.16
C ALA A 176 -28.00 8.92 0.99
N GLU A 177 -28.70 9.23 -0.10
CA GLU A 177 -30.01 8.68 -0.43
C GLU A 177 -29.90 7.25 -0.98
N GLY A 178 -29.84 6.29 -0.08
CA GLY A 178 -29.82 4.86 -0.39
C GLY A 178 -28.49 4.17 -0.08
N PHE A 179 -28.62 2.98 0.49
CA PHE A 179 -27.49 2.16 0.93
C PHE A 179 -26.51 1.84 -0.22
N LEU A 180 -27.02 1.64 -1.42
CA LEU A 180 -26.22 1.27 -2.60
C LEU A 180 -25.39 2.43 -3.19
N LYS A 181 -25.69 3.67 -2.81
CA LYS A 181 -24.98 4.87 -3.29
C LYS A 181 -23.83 5.28 -2.36
N ARG A 182 -23.74 4.67 -1.18
CA ARG A 182 -22.68 4.97 -0.22
C ARG A 182 -21.34 4.43 -0.69
N PRO A 183 -20.23 5.15 -0.49
CA PRO A 183 -18.91 4.64 -0.84
C PRO A 183 -18.60 3.39 -0.01
N ARG A 184 -18.06 2.37 -0.67
CA ARG A 184 -17.54 1.20 0.00
C ARG A 184 -16.24 1.59 0.71
N GLN A 185 -16.08 1.12 1.94
CA GLN A 185 -14.84 1.29 2.70
C GLN A 185 -14.06 -0.01 2.62
N VAL A 186 -12.82 0.05 2.11
CA VAL A 186 -11.95 -1.11 1.95
C VAL A 186 -10.67 -0.90 2.75
N LEU A 187 -10.39 -1.82 3.66
CA LEU A 187 -9.12 -1.92 4.36
C LEU A 187 -8.34 -3.11 3.84
N LEU A 188 -7.21 -2.87 3.17
CA LEU A 188 -6.26 -3.91 2.81
C LEU A 188 -5.13 -3.95 3.82
N THR A 189 -4.88 -5.10 4.42
CA THR A 189 -3.84 -5.29 5.43
C THR A 189 -3.07 -6.58 5.23
N PHE A 190 -1.74 -6.50 5.37
CA PHE A 190 -0.84 -7.66 5.28
C PHE A 190 -0.59 -8.32 6.64
N THR A 191 -1.14 -7.77 7.71
CA THR A 191 -1.02 -8.32 9.06
C THR A 191 -2.38 -8.73 9.61
N ASN A 192 -2.38 -9.65 10.56
CA ASN A 192 -3.61 -10.04 11.24
C ASN A 192 -4.20 -8.83 11.99
N THR A 193 -5.51 -8.74 11.94
CA THR A 193 -6.25 -7.75 12.71
C THR A 193 -6.57 -8.34 14.08
N VAL A 194 -6.19 -7.64 15.13
CA VAL A 194 -6.64 -7.98 16.49
C VAL A 194 -7.76 -7.03 16.85
N PHE A 195 -8.95 -7.57 16.88
CA PHE A 195 -10.12 -6.84 17.32
C PHE A 195 -10.49 -7.26 18.73
N SER A 196 -10.66 -6.26 19.57
CA SER A 196 -11.41 -6.42 20.81
C SER A 196 -12.87 -6.77 20.49
N LYS A 197 -13.63 -7.13 21.49
CA LYS A 197 -15.00 -7.70 21.50
C LYS A 197 -16.04 -7.22 20.47
N ASN A 198 -15.76 -6.20 19.66
CA ASN A 198 -16.70 -5.57 18.72
C ASN A 198 -16.30 -5.72 17.23
N GLU A 199 -15.48 -6.72 16.90
CA GLU A 199 -15.02 -6.95 15.51
C GLU A 199 -16.17 -7.00 14.50
N ALA A 200 -17.28 -7.64 14.87
CA ALA A 200 -18.43 -7.78 13.99
C ALA A 200 -19.02 -6.43 13.56
N ASP A 201 -19.06 -5.45 14.46
CA ASP A 201 -19.61 -4.13 14.19
C ASP A 201 -18.77 -3.34 13.18
N TYR A 202 -17.44 -3.47 13.26
CA TYR A 202 -16.55 -2.81 12.31
C TYR A 202 -16.58 -3.44 10.92
N ARG A 203 -16.73 -4.77 10.83
CA ARG A 203 -16.85 -5.47 9.55
C ARG A 203 -18.15 -5.16 8.80
N LEU A 204 -19.19 -4.69 9.49
CA LEU A 204 -20.41 -4.20 8.84
C LEU A 204 -20.18 -2.88 8.08
N ALA A 205 -19.22 -2.07 8.52
CA ALA A 205 -18.95 -0.76 7.92
C ALA A 205 -17.75 -0.76 6.97
N VAL A 206 -16.83 -1.73 7.08
CA VAL A 206 -15.56 -1.78 6.35
C VAL A 206 -15.31 -3.19 5.81
N ASN A 207 -15.08 -3.31 4.51
CA ASN A 207 -14.62 -4.56 3.91
C ASN A 207 -13.13 -4.74 4.19
N VAL A 208 -12.76 -5.82 4.83
CA VAL A 208 -11.37 -6.15 5.14
C VAL A 208 -10.84 -7.16 4.14
N ILE A 209 -9.74 -6.82 3.49
CA ILE A 209 -8.92 -7.74 2.70
C ILE A 209 -7.67 -8.01 3.52
N GLY A 210 -7.68 -9.12 4.22
CA GLY A 210 -6.62 -9.53 5.14
C GLY A 210 -5.69 -10.59 4.54
N PRO A 211 -4.78 -11.15 5.37
CA PRO A 211 -3.82 -12.16 4.92
C PRO A 211 -4.44 -13.35 4.22
N SER A 212 -5.58 -13.85 4.71
CA SER A 212 -6.27 -15.01 4.11
C SER A 212 -6.76 -14.71 2.70
N GLU A 213 -7.39 -13.55 2.52
CA GLU A 213 -7.91 -13.11 1.22
C GLU A 213 -6.76 -12.85 0.24
N ILE A 214 -5.67 -12.23 0.70
CA ILE A 214 -4.49 -11.97 -0.12
C ILE A 214 -3.82 -13.30 -0.53
N ASP A 215 -3.63 -14.22 0.40
CA ASP A 215 -3.07 -15.54 0.10
C ASP A 215 -3.95 -16.32 -0.89
N ASN A 216 -5.27 -16.18 -0.81
CA ASN A 216 -6.21 -16.77 -1.78
C ASN A 216 -6.11 -16.12 -3.15
N PHE A 217 -5.90 -14.78 -3.24
CA PHE A 217 -5.69 -14.10 -4.52
C PHE A 217 -4.47 -14.61 -5.26
N PHE A 218 -3.41 -14.94 -4.54
CA PHE A 218 -2.21 -15.49 -5.12
C PHE A 218 -2.23 -17.02 -5.21
N SER A 219 -3.34 -17.68 -4.87
CA SER A 219 -3.51 -19.16 -4.85
C SER A 219 -2.34 -19.85 -4.16
N ASN A 220 -2.46 -20.12 -2.88
CA ASN A 220 -1.41 -20.77 -2.07
C ASN A 220 -0.59 -21.78 -2.89
N LYS A 221 0.70 -21.51 -3.17
CA LYS A 221 1.63 -22.25 -4.02
C LYS A 221 1.65 -21.89 -5.52
N ASP A 222 0.89 -20.91 -5.99
CA ASP A 222 1.06 -20.37 -7.34
C ASP A 222 2.18 -19.31 -7.35
N TYR A 223 3.41 -19.78 -7.38
CA TYR A 223 4.59 -18.93 -7.41
C TYR A 223 4.71 -18.12 -8.70
N ASP A 224 4.11 -18.59 -9.79
CA ASP A 224 4.13 -17.87 -11.06
C ASP A 224 3.32 -16.58 -10.95
N ALA A 225 2.15 -16.59 -10.27
CA ALA A 225 1.40 -15.38 -9.98
C ALA A 225 2.18 -14.39 -9.07
N TRP A 226 2.98 -14.91 -8.13
CA TRP A 226 3.81 -14.06 -7.28
C TRP A 226 4.96 -13.40 -8.06
N ILE A 227 5.56 -14.15 -8.98
CA ILE A 227 6.61 -13.67 -9.89
C ILE A 227 6.02 -12.64 -10.86
N ASP A 228 4.88 -12.92 -11.46
CA ASP A 228 4.18 -12.02 -12.38
C ASP A 228 3.83 -10.69 -11.73
N ALA A 229 3.41 -10.71 -10.45
CA ALA A 229 3.18 -9.49 -9.67
C ALA A 229 4.46 -8.65 -9.55
N CYS A 230 5.58 -9.27 -9.21
CA CYS A 230 6.87 -8.59 -9.10
C CYS A 230 7.33 -8.04 -10.45
N ASP A 231 7.17 -8.80 -11.53
CA ASP A 231 7.57 -8.38 -12.89
C ASP A 231 6.73 -7.22 -13.37
N CYS A 232 5.42 -7.27 -13.20
CA CYS A 232 4.53 -6.17 -13.53
C CYS A 232 4.93 -4.87 -12.82
N ILE A 233 5.30 -4.95 -11.54
CA ILE A 233 5.73 -3.79 -10.77
C ILE A 233 7.10 -3.29 -11.22
N LEU A 234 8.05 -4.18 -11.46
CA LEU A 234 9.39 -3.83 -11.93
C LEU A 234 9.36 -3.15 -13.30
N ASP A 235 8.57 -3.68 -14.24
CA ASP A 235 8.38 -3.08 -15.58
C ASP A 235 7.84 -1.66 -15.47
N ASN A 236 6.92 -1.41 -14.54
CA ASN A 236 6.39 -0.07 -14.31
C ASN A 236 7.42 0.87 -13.67
N LEU A 237 8.28 0.36 -12.77
CA LEU A 237 9.36 1.14 -12.16
C LEU A 237 10.47 1.49 -13.17
N GLU A 238 10.69 0.67 -14.19
CA GLU A 238 11.65 0.94 -15.27
C GLU A 238 11.19 2.05 -16.21
N ASN A 239 9.89 2.21 -16.36
CA ASN A 239 9.27 3.22 -17.22
C ASN A 239 9.08 4.60 -16.53
N VAL A 240 9.43 4.72 -15.26
CA VAL A 240 9.46 6.02 -14.56
C VAL A 240 10.68 6.80 -15.06
N LYS A 241 10.41 7.90 -15.75
CA LYS A 241 11.41 8.83 -16.27
C LYS A 241 11.60 10.00 -15.33
#